data_833e392c2ce6a16c79195f0d0d1a9e5c
#
_entry.id   833e392c2ce6a16c79195f0d0d1a9e5c
#
_cell.length_a   1.000
_cell.length_b   1.000
_cell.length_c   1.000
_cell.angle_alpha   90.00
_cell.angle_beta   90.00
_cell.angle_gamma   90.00
#
_symmetry.space_group_name_H-M   'P 1'
#
loop_
_entity.id
_entity.type
_entity.pdbx_description
1 polymer ?
#
loop_
_entity_poly.entity_id
_entity_poly.type
_entity_poly.pdbx_seq_one_letter_code
_entity_poly.pdbx_strand_id
1 'polypeptide(L)'
;MGISIEFASPDIFYALACFTYIIVGITCGIIRWCHMCHPYDKQADFFYPARRQVTFYFAATVLQFPYILCPHDADLWFYVRSFGIIYYPMCAAMMFHRYFRLGHGNRNWLSRFKFSISIGLLVVLMLLSLFHTDDTFSRNQLVWECVMGGISLLLTMDFVIEGRWLNHQIDNYHTQNYSNDSDFPYAFAKKVIYQPLGCFLLMWIVFLTDSRMVKMIVDLLLAAWMLLILCMI
;
A
#
# COMPACT_ATOMS: atom_id res chain seq x y z
N MET A 1 -40.28 -21.82 -2.56
CA MET A 1 -39.54 -20.54 -2.55
C MET A 1 -38.11 -20.88 -2.94
N GLY A 2 -37.82 -20.86 -4.24
CA GLY A 2 -36.53 -21.24 -4.77
C GLY A 2 -35.60 -20.02 -4.64
N ILE A 3 -34.53 -20.11 -3.88
CA ILE A 3 -33.45 -19.14 -3.88
C ILE A 3 -32.67 -19.34 -5.18
N SER A 4 -33.07 -18.62 -6.23
CA SER A 4 -32.24 -18.49 -7.42
C SER A 4 -31.05 -17.57 -7.06
N ILE A 5 -29.94 -18.16 -6.65
CA ILE A 5 -28.69 -17.41 -6.53
C ILE A 5 -28.25 -17.14 -7.97
N GLU A 6 -28.49 -15.94 -8.46
CA GLU A 6 -27.89 -15.46 -9.71
C GLU A 6 -26.38 -15.27 -9.49
N PHE A 7 -25.61 -16.34 -9.61
CA PHE A 7 -24.14 -16.33 -9.53
C PHE A 7 -23.46 -15.57 -10.68
N ALA A 8 -24.22 -14.92 -11.54
CA ALA A 8 -23.72 -14.35 -12.79
C ALA A 8 -23.64 -12.81 -12.80
N SER A 9 -23.86 -12.10 -11.68
CA SER A 9 -23.68 -10.66 -11.72
C SER A 9 -22.18 -10.32 -11.65
N PRO A 10 -21.67 -9.46 -12.55
CA PRO A 10 -20.26 -9.04 -12.56
C PRO A 10 -19.83 -8.43 -11.21
N ASP A 11 -20.75 -7.89 -10.45
CA ASP A 11 -20.49 -7.29 -9.15
C ASP A 11 -20.03 -8.30 -8.09
N ILE A 12 -20.51 -9.55 -8.16
CA ILE A 12 -20.04 -10.61 -7.27
C ILE A 12 -18.57 -10.90 -7.51
N PHE A 13 -18.12 -10.91 -8.77
CA PHE A 13 -16.72 -11.12 -9.09
C PHE A 13 -15.84 -9.96 -8.61
N TYR A 14 -16.31 -8.72 -8.71
CA TYR A 14 -15.58 -7.55 -8.19
C TYR A 14 -15.48 -7.59 -6.67
N ALA A 15 -16.58 -7.90 -5.99
CA ALA A 15 -16.60 -8.05 -4.54
C ALA A 15 -15.68 -9.21 -4.08
N LEU A 16 -15.69 -10.33 -4.79
CA LEU A 16 -14.86 -11.49 -4.48
C LEU A 16 -13.37 -11.19 -4.68
N ALA A 17 -13.00 -10.48 -5.75
CA ALA A 17 -11.61 -10.08 -5.97
C ALA A 17 -11.11 -9.12 -4.86
N CYS A 18 -11.91 -8.13 -4.50
CA CYS A 18 -11.61 -7.23 -3.39
C CYS A 18 -11.50 -7.99 -2.06
N PHE A 19 -12.41 -8.92 -1.78
CA PHE A 19 -12.38 -9.76 -0.59
C PHE A 19 -11.12 -10.63 -0.55
N THR A 20 -10.76 -11.26 -1.68
CA THR A 20 -9.54 -12.06 -1.81
C THR A 20 -8.30 -11.20 -1.50
N TYR A 21 -8.23 -10.01 -2.06
CA TYR A 21 -7.15 -9.06 -1.80
C TYR A 21 -7.05 -8.69 -0.32
N ILE A 22 -8.17 -8.42 0.34
CA ILE A 22 -8.22 -8.11 1.78
C ILE A 22 -7.76 -9.30 2.62
N ILE A 23 -8.27 -10.50 2.35
CA ILE A 23 -7.90 -11.73 3.10
C ILE A 23 -6.42 -12.03 2.95
N VAL A 24 -5.88 -11.96 1.73
CA VAL A 24 -4.44 -12.16 1.51
C VAL A 24 -3.63 -11.11 2.26
N GLY A 25 -4.03 -9.84 2.22
CA GLY A 25 -3.36 -8.78 2.96
C GLY A 25 -3.35 -9.03 4.48
N ILE A 26 -4.50 -9.38 5.06
CA ILE A 26 -4.60 -9.72 6.50
C ILE A 26 -3.71 -10.92 6.83
N THR A 27 -3.77 -11.98 6.02
CA THR A 27 -2.98 -13.20 6.22
C THR A 27 -1.48 -12.90 6.18
N CYS A 28 -1.01 -12.14 5.18
CA CYS A 28 0.37 -11.67 5.10
C CYS A 28 0.76 -10.81 6.31
N GLY A 29 -0.14 -9.96 6.77
CA GLY A 29 0.06 -9.15 7.98
C GLY A 29 0.23 -10.01 9.24
N ILE A 30 -0.61 -11.03 9.42
CA ILE A 30 -0.53 -11.96 10.56
C ILE A 30 0.77 -12.76 10.51
N ILE A 31 1.12 -13.33 9.36
CA ILE A 31 2.37 -14.09 9.17
C ILE A 31 3.57 -13.21 9.54
N ARG A 32 3.60 -11.98 9.06
CA ARG A 32 4.68 -11.05 9.38
C ARG A 32 4.69 -10.64 10.86
N TRP A 33 3.52 -10.45 11.44
CA TRP A 33 3.41 -10.14 12.87
C TRP A 33 3.93 -11.29 13.74
N CYS A 34 3.64 -12.53 13.39
CA CYS A 34 4.04 -13.72 14.13
C CYS A 34 5.51 -14.11 13.93
N HIS A 35 6.33 -13.34 13.23
CA HIS A 35 7.74 -13.65 12.97
C HIS A 35 8.01 -14.96 12.23
N MET A 36 7.11 -15.39 11.40
CA MET A 36 7.32 -16.61 10.61
C MET A 36 8.45 -16.46 9.59
N CYS A 37 8.84 -15.22 9.27
CA CYS A 37 9.97 -14.90 8.40
C CYS A 37 11.05 -14.21 9.24
N HIS A 38 12.01 -14.95 9.75
CA HIS A 38 13.12 -14.39 10.54
C HIS A 38 14.36 -14.23 9.68
N PRO A 39 15.01 -13.06 9.68
CA PRO A 39 16.34 -12.95 9.09
C PRO A 39 17.33 -13.83 9.88
N TYR A 40 18.20 -14.54 9.15
CA TYR A 40 19.18 -15.44 9.73
C TYR A 40 20.26 -14.74 10.59
N ASP A 41 20.44 -13.42 10.40
CA ASP A 41 21.43 -12.63 11.10
C ASP A 41 20.79 -11.45 11.83
N LYS A 42 21.22 -11.20 13.08
CA LYS A 42 20.78 -10.04 13.87
C LYS A 42 21.18 -8.70 13.21
N GLN A 43 22.25 -8.67 12.45
CA GLN A 43 22.66 -7.50 11.68
C GLN A 43 21.73 -7.27 10.47
N ALA A 44 21.11 -8.31 9.95
CA ALA A 44 20.15 -8.23 8.86
C ALA A 44 18.84 -7.51 9.27
N ASP A 45 18.51 -7.43 10.56
CA ASP A 45 17.39 -6.63 11.07
C ASP A 45 17.47 -5.14 10.63
N PHE A 46 18.66 -4.69 10.32
CA PHE A 46 18.91 -3.35 9.81
C PHE A 46 18.40 -3.15 8.38
N PHE A 47 18.40 -4.19 7.58
CA PHE A 47 18.04 -4.16 6.16
C PHE A 47 16.61 -4.62 5.87
N TYR A 48 15.91 -5.14 6.87
CA TYR A 48 14.54 -5.61 6.71
C TYR A 48 13.53 -4.57 7.22
N PRO A 49 12.42 -4.38 6.48
CA PRO A 49 11.35 -3.48 6.92
C PRO A 49 10.89 -3.86 8.32
N ALA A 50 10.68 -2.85 9.13
CA ALA A 50 10.23 -3.08 10.47
C ALA A 50 8.90 -3.82 10.50
N ARG A 51 8.84 -4.89 11.30
CA ARG A 51 7.69 -5.75 11.49
C ARG A 51 6.37 -4.99 11.57
N ARG A 52 6.28 -3.97 12.41
CA ARG A 52 5.05 -3.18 12.60
C ARG A 52 4.61 -2.48 11.32
N GLN A 53 5.52 -1.84 10.61
CA GLN A 53 5.19 -1.09 9.40
C GLN A 53 4.75 -2.02 8.27
N VAL A 54 5.42 -3.16 8.10
CA VAL A 54 5.02 -4.15 7.09
C VAL A 54 3.66 -4.76 7.41
N THR A 55 3.40 -5.06 8.70
CA THR A 55 2.08 -5.53 9.12
C THR A 55 1.00 -4.49 8.84
N PHE A 56 1.25 -3.22 9.14
CA PHE A 56 0.32 -2.15 8.80
C PHE A 56 0.07 -2.01 7.30
N TYR A 57 1.13 -2.13 6.49
CA TYR A 57 1.01 -2.11 5.03
C TYR A 57 0.08 -3.20 4.52
N PHE A 58 0.22 -4.42 5.02
CA PHE A 58 -0.66 -5.51 4.65
C PHE A 58 -2.08 -5.37 5.23
N ALA A 59 -2.20 -5.02 6.50
CA ALA A 59 -3.49 -4.90 7.19
C ALA A 59 -4.36 -3.75 6.65
N ALA A 60 -3.75 -2.75 6.04
CA ALA A 60 -4.46 -1.61 5.48
C ALA A 60 -5.44 -1.95 4.37
N THR A 61 -5.27 -3.09 3.73
CA THR A 61 -6.22 -3.60 2.74
C THR A 61 -7.64 -3.70 3.30
N VAL A 62 -7.78 -3.87 4.62
CA VAL A 62 -9.08 -3.93 5.32
C VAL A 62 -9.92 -2.66 5.14
N LEU A 63 -9.29 -1.52 4.91
CA LEU A 63 -9.99 -0.26 4.69
C LEU A 63 -10.79 -0.24 3.38
N GLN A 64 -10.60 -1.21 2.49
CA GLN A 64 -11.42 -1.37 1.30
C GLN A 64 -12.70 -2.20 1.55
N PHE A 65 -12.89 -2.73 2.76
CA PHE A 65 -14.04 -3.57 3.12
C PHE A 65 -15.40 -2.92 2.83
N PRO A 66 -15.63 -1.61 3.04
CA PRO A 66 -16.93 -0.99 2.75
C PRO A 66 -17.40 -1.19 1.30
N TYR A 67 -16.48 -1.26 0.34
CA TYR A 67 -16.82 -1.50 -1.07
C TYR A 67 -17.48 -2.86 -1.31
N ILE A 68 -17.15 -3.89 -0.52
CA ILE A 68 -17.76 -5.22 -0.64
C ILE A 68 -19.25 -5.17 -0.28
N LEU A 69 -19.64 -4.28 0.64
CA LEU A 69 -21.02 -4.13 1.11
C LEU A 69 -21.89 -3.40 0.09
N CYS A 70 -21.33 -2.41 -0.60
CA CYS A 70 -22.06 -1.53 -1.50
C CYS A 70 -21.30 -1.30 -2.82
N PRO A 71 -21.14 -2.33 -3.67
CA PRO A 71 -20.31 -2.23 -4.88
C PRO A 71 -20.87 -1.28 -5.96
N HIS A 72 -22.16 -0.92 -5.87
CA HIS A 72 -22.81 -0.01 -6.82
C HIS A 72 -22.72 1.46 -6.42
N ASP A 73 -22.33 1.76 -5.20
CA ASP A 73 -22.25 3.12 -4.70
C ASP A 73 -21.13 3.90 -5.40
N ALA A 74 -21.46 5.05 -5.98
CA ALA A 74 -20.51 5.86 -6.74
C ALA A 74 -19.45 6.52 -5.84
N ASP A 75 -19.84 6.95 -4.65
CA ASP A 75 -18.96 7.60 -3.70
C ASP A 75 -18.00 6.59 -3.06
N LEU A 76 -18.49 5.39 -2.73
CA LEU A 76 -17.62 4.29 -2.29
C LEU A 76 -16.66 3.83 -3.39
N TRP A 77 -17.09 3.83 -4.65
CA TRP A 77 -16.23 3.54 -5.76
C TRP A 77 -15.12 4.58 -5.90
N PHE A 78 -15.43 5.87 -5.78
CA PHE A 78 -14.45 6.93 -5.77
C PHE A 78 -13.45 6.78 -4.61
N TYR A 79 -13.95 6.47 -3.41
CA TYR A 79 -13.12 6.21 -2.24
C TYR A 79 -12.11 5.07 -2.48
N VAL A 80 -12.58 3.91 -2.94
CA VAL A 80 -11.75 2.73 -3.17
C VAL A 80 -10.71 2.98 -4.26
N ARG A 81 -11.07 3.70 -5.31
CA ARG A 81 -10.19 4.10 -6.38
C ARG A 81 -9.08 5.06 -5.89
N SER A 82 -9.45 6.01 -5.05
CA SER A 82 -8.53 6.98 -4.45
C SER A 82 -7.65 6.39 -3.35
N PHE A 83 -8.14 5.37 -2.64
CA PHE A 83 -7.44 4.73 -1.52
C PHE A 83 -6.04 4.27 -1.92
N GLY A 84 -5.92 3.52 -3.01
CA GLY A 84 -4.66 2.91 -3.42
C GLY A 84 -3.57 3.92 -3.72
N ILE A 85 -3.89 4.99 -4.44
CA ILE A 85 -2.92 6.01 -4.86
C ILE A 85 -2.42 6.89 -3.70
N ILE A 86 -3.14 6.94 -2.58
CA ILE A 86 -2.73 7.71 -1.39
C ILE A 86 -2.03 6.82 -0.37
N TYR A 87 -2.62 5.67 -0.09
CA TYR A 87 -2.17 4.83 1.01
C TYR A 87 -0.83 4.13 0.72
N TYR A 88 -0.67 3.55 -0.47
CA TYR A 88 0.53 2.77 -0.77
C TYR A 88 1.83 3.58 -0.80
N PRO A 89 1.90 4.75 -1.45
CA PRO A 89 3.10 5.58 -1.39
C PRO A 89 3.45 5.98 0.03
N MET A 90 2.44 6.28 0.84
CA MET A 90 2.62 6.68 2.23
C MET A 90 3.15 5.57 3.11
N CYS A 91 2.58 4.36 3.00
CA CYS A 91 3.07 3.20 3.74
C CYS A 91 4.49 2.81 3.34
N ALA A 92 4.81 2.89 2.05
CA ALA A 92 6.14 2.59 1.55
C ALA A 92 7.18 3.60 2.08
N ALA A 93 6.88 4.91 2.06
CA ALA A 93 7.73 5.93 2.65
C ALA A 93 7.96 5.69 4.14
N MET A 94 6.92 5.29 4.89
CA MET A 94 7.07 4.93 6.31
C MET A 94 7.95 3.69 6.53
N MET A 95 7.86 2.69 5.66
CA MET A 95 8.71 1.51 5.75
C MET A 95 10.19 1.91 5.66
N PHE A 96 10.54 2.80 4.73
CA PHE A 96 11.91 3.25 4.56
C PHE A 96 12.42 4.08 5.72
N HIS A 97 11.58 4.87 6.34
CA HIS A 97 11.99 5.79 7.39
C HIS A 97 12.57 5.08 8.63
N ARG A 98 12.22 3.82 8.86
CA ARG A 98 12.75 3.06 10.00
C ARG A 98 14.12 2.43 9.73
N TYR A 99 14.49 2.14 8.50
CA TYR A 99 15.83 1.64 8.18
C TYR A 99 16.95 2.60 8.58
N PHE A 100 16.65 3.88 8.84
CA PHE A 100 17.60 4.96 9.02
C PHE A 100 17.61 5.61 10.39
N ARG A 101 17.23 4.89 11.43
CA ARG A 101 17.36 5.41 12.81
C ARG A 101 18.79 5.75 13.22
N LEU A 102 19.80 5.27 12.53
CA LEU A 102 21.20 5.41 12.93
C LEU A 102 21.82 6.80 12.71
N GLY A 103 21.11 7.74 12.11
CA GLY A 103 21.69 9.07 11.89
C GLY A 103 20.75 10.27 12.04
N HIS A 104 19.44 10.08 12.15
CA HIS A 104 18.47 11.16 11.98
C HIS A 104 17.35 11.16 13.04
N GLY A 105 17.70 11.39 14.31
CA GLY A 105 16.77 11.36 15.45
C GLY A 105 15.54 12.27 15.35
N ASN A 106 15.53 13.29 14.49
CA ASN A 106 14.45 14.28 14.44
C ASN A 106 13.47 14.15 13.27
N ARG A 107 13.79 13.37 12.24
CA ARG A 107 12.91 13.17 11.06
C ARG A 107 11.72 12.25 11.32
N ASN A 108 11.77 11.43 12.36
CA ASN A 108 10.67 10.52 12.74
C ASN A 108 9.33 11.23 13.00
N TRP A 109 9.37 12.49 13.45
CA TRP A 109 8.17 13.29 13.68
C TRP A 109 7.46 13.64 12.35
N LEU A 110 8.20 14.11 11.36
CA LEU A 110 7.65 14.51 10.07
C LEU A 110 6.97 13.32 9.34
N SER A 111 7.60 12.15 9.37
CA SER A 111 7.05 10.94 8.79
C SER A 111 5.75 10.50 9.50
N ARG A 112 5.73 10.51 10.83
CA ARG A 112 4.52 10.21 11.60
C ARG A 112 3.39 11.21 11.31
N PHE A 113 3.73 12.47 11.17
CA PHE A 113 2.77 13.54 10.86
C PHE A 113 2.16 13.33 9.46
N LYS A 114 2.98 13.11 8.43
CA LYS A 114 2.53 12.78 7.07
C LYS A 114 1.59 11.57 7.06
N PHE A 115 1.98 10.51 7.76
CA PHE A 115 1.15 9.30 7.86
C PHE A 115 -0.19 9.56 8.55
N SER A 116 -0.18 10.26 9.67
CA SER A 116 -1.41 10.58 10.40
C SER A 116 -2.38 11.42 9.57
N ILE A 117 -1.86 12.39 8.81
CA ILE A 117 -2.68 13.19 7.89
C ILE A 117 -3.26 12.32 6.78
N SER A 118 -2.46 11.45 6.16
CA SER A 118 -2.95 10.61 5.07
C SER A 118 -3.99 9.60 5.54
N ILE A 119 -3.81 8.98 6.71
CA ILE A 119 -4.82 8.13 7.33
C ILE A 119 -6.06 8.94 7.69
N GLY A 120 -5.90 10.09 8.31
CA GLY A 120 -7.01 10.98 8.63
C GLY A 120 -7.82 11.35 7.39
N LEU A 121 -7.15 11.71 6.29
CA LEU A 121 -7.79 11.99 5.01
C LEU A 121 -8.60 10.79 4.50
N LEU A 122 -8.01 9.60 4.50
CA LEU A 122 -8.68 8.39 4.04
C LEU A 122 -9.89 8.02 4.93
N VAL A 123 -9.76 8.17 6.24
CA VAL A 123 -10.88 7.94 7.17
C VAL A 123 -12.00 8.94 6.93
N VAL A 124 -11.67 10.23 6.74
CA VAL A 124 -12.68 11.25 6.42
C VAL A 124 -13.38 10.95 5.10
N LEU A 125 -12.63 10.58 4.06
CA LEU A 125 -13.21 10.18 2.77
C LEU A 125 -14.10 8.96 2.90
N MET A 126 -13.69 7.96 3.67
CA MET A 126 -14.50 6.76 3.93
C MET A 126 -15.79 7.11 4.65
N LEU A 127 -15.73 7.95 5.69
CA LEU A 127 -16.90 8.37 6.42
C LEU A 127 -17.87 9.21 5.55
N LEU A 128 -17.33 10.11 4.73
CA LEU A 128 -18.13 10.86 3.77
C LEU A 128 -18.81 9.94 2.76
N SER A 129 -18.09 8.96 2.22
CA SER A 129 -18.67 7.99 1.27
C SER A 129 -19.74 7.09 1.89
N LEU A 130 -19.67 6.79 3.20
CA LEU A 130 -20.63 5.92 3.88
C LEU A 130 -21.86 6.64 4.41
N PHE A 131 -21.71 7.88 4.86
CA PHE A 131 -22.75 8.57 5.62
C PHE A 131 -23.36 9.78 4.91
N HIS A 132 -22.76 10.22 3.81
CA HIS A 132 -23.34 11.34 3.06
C HIS A 132 -24.39 10.84 2.08
N THR A 133 -25.56 11.46 2.09
CA THR A 133 -26.72 11.07 1.25
C THR A 133 -26.73 11.75 -0.11
N ASP A 134 -25.94 12.78 -0.29
CA ASP A 134 -25.84 13.51 -1.56
C ASP A 134 -24.56 13.07 -2.29
N ASP A 135 -24.66 12.72 -3.55
CA ASP A 135 -23.56 12.33 -4.45
C ASP A 135 -22.39 13.35 -4.45
N THR A 136 -21.70 13.43 -3.32
CA THR A 136 -20.73 14.51 -3.01
C THR A 136 -19.54 14.46 -3.93
N PHE A 137 -19.03 13.24 -4.20
CA PHE A 137 -17.86 13.06 -5.04
C PHE A 137 -18.23 13.01 -6.52
N SER A 138 -19.35 12.42 -6.88
CA SER A 138 -19.80 12.31 -8.26
C SER A 138 -20.17 13.67 -8.85
N ARG A 139 -20.74 14.57 -8.06
CA ARG A 139 -21.12 15.92 -8.50
C ARG A 139 -19.93 16.80 -8.91
N ASN A 140 -18.78 16.63 -8.26
CA ASN A 140 -17.55 17.38 -8.52
C ASN A 140 -16.37 16.44 -8.77
N GLN A 141 -16.61 15.36 -9.48
CA GLN A 141 -15.63 14.27 -9.67
C GLN A 141 -14.28 14.76 -10.15
N LEU A 142 -14.25 15.60 -11.17
CA LEU A 142 -12.98 16.11 -11.75
C LEU A 142 -12.14 16.90 -10.73
N VAL A 143 -12.78 17.71 -9.89
CA VAL A 143 -12.07 18.48 -8.85
C VAL A 143 -11.46 17.54 -7.82
N TRP A 144 -12.23 16.55 -7.35
CA TRP A 144 -11.75 15.57 -6.40
C TRP A 144 -10.65 14.67 -6.98
N GLU A 145 -10.77 14.27 -8.24
CA GLU A 145 -9.72 13.52 -8.94
C GLU A 145 -8.41 14.33 -9.05
N CYS A 146 -8.48 15.60 -9.40
CA CYS A 146 -7.31 16.47 -9.44
C CYS A 146 -6.67 16.62 -8.06
N VAL A 147 -7.46 16.79 -6.99
CA VAL A 147 -6.96 16.92 -5.62
C VAL A 147 -6.28 15.62 -5.17
N MET A 148 -6.95 14.47 -5.34
CA MET A 148 -6.41 13.17 -4.93
C MET A 148 -5.18 12.79 -5.75
N GLY A 149 -5.22 13.00 -7.07
CA GLY A 149 -4.08 12.79 -7.96
C GLY A 149 -2.88 13.68 -7.58
N GLY A 150 -3.12 14.96 -7.27
CA GLY A 150 -2.08 15.89 -6.83
C GLY A 150 -1.42 15.46 -5.52
N ILE A 151 -2.21 15.07 -4.51
CA ILE A 151 -1.71 14.54 -3.24
C ILE A 151 -0.88 13.26 -3.49
N SER A 152 -1.39 12.35 -4.31
CA SER A 152 -0.71 11.11 -4.66
C SER A 152 0.65 11.36 -5.33
N LEU A 153 0.71 12.29 -6.28
CA LEU A 153 1.96 12.67 -6.94
C LEU A 153 2.99 13.20 -5.93
N LEU A 154 2.57 14.07 -5.00
CA LEU A 154 3.45 14.58 -3.96
C LEU A 154 3.97 13.45 -3.05
N LEU A 155 3.12 12.52 -2.63
CA LEU A 155 3.51 11.37 -1.83
C LEU A 155 4.44 10.43 -2.60
N THR A 156 4.20 10.22 -3.89
CA THR A 156 5.06 9.39 -4.74
C THR A 156 6.42 10.03 -4.95
N MET A 157 6.48 11.35 -5.13
CA MET A 157 7.75 12.08 -5.21
C MET A 157 8.53 11.99 -3.90
N ASP A 158 7.86 12.17 -2.76
CA ASP A 158 8.46 11.99 -1.43
C ASP A 158 9.06 10.58 -1.27
N PHE A 159 8.31 9.56 -1.68
CA PHE A 159 8.79 8.18 -1.69
C PHE A 159 10.04 7.99 -2.56
N VAL A 160 10.07 8.54 -3.76
CA VAL A 160 11.22 8.42 -4.68
C VAL A 160 12.46 9.11 -4.09
N ILE A 161 12.29 10.28 -3.47
CA ILE A 161 13.37 11.02 -2.81
C ILE A 161 13.92 10.21 -1.63
N GLU A 162 13.05 9.72 -0.76
CA GLU A 162 13.44 8.89 0.39
C GLU A 162 14.09 7.58 -0.07
N GLY A 163 13.57 6.94 -1.13
CA GLY A 163 14.15 5.73 -1.70
C GLY A 163 15.54 5.93 -2.29
N ARG A 164 15.80 7.04 -3.00
CA ARG A 164 17.12 7.38 -3.51
C ARG A 164 18.13 7.62 -2.38
N TRP A 165 17.70 8.35 -1.36
CA TRP A 165 18.53 8.59 -0.20
C TRP A 165 18.85 7.28 0.54
N LEU A 166 17.86 6.41 0.70
CA LEU A 166 18.02 5.08 1.27
C LEU A 166 19.03 4.25 0.49
N ASN A 167 18.90 4.22 -0.82
CA ASN A 167 19.83 3.47 -1.67
C ASN A 167 21.27 3.95 -1.49
N HIS A 168 21.48 5.26 -1.41
CA HIS A 168 22.81 5.83 -1.16
C HIS A 168 23.36 5.44 0.23
N GLN A 169 22.52 5.40 1.26
CA GLN A 169 22.94 4.97 2.60
C GLN A 169 23.31 3.49 2.64
N ILE A 170 22.58 2.64 1.93
CA ILE A 170 22.90 1.21 1.81
C ILE A 170 24.25 1.04 1.11
N ASP A 171 24.52 1.78 0.04
CA ASP A 171 25.82 1.76 -0.65
C ASP A 171 26.96 2.18 0.27
N ASN A 172 26.79 3.26 1.02
CA ASN A 172 27.79 3.74 1.97
C ASN A 172 28.04 2.73 3.11
N TYR A 173 26.99 2.13 3.64
CA TYR A 173 27.11 1.13 4.70
C TYR A 173 27.83 -0.12 4.19
N HIS A 174 27.49 -0.57 2.99
CA HIS A 174 28.15 -1.71 2.35
C HIS A 174 29.66 -1.46 2.16
N THR A 175 30.03 -0.33 1.59
CA THR A 175 31.44 0.02 1.34
C THR A 175 32.27 0.18 2.62
N GLN A 176 31.64 0.56 3.74
CA GLN A 176 32.33 0.75 5.00
C GLN A 176 32.49 -0.54 5.83
N ASN A 177 31.57 -1.49 5.69
CA ASN A 177 31.51 -2.65 6.60
C ASN A 177 31.73 -4.00 5.91
N TYR A 178 31.67 -4.07 4.60
CA TYR A 178 31.78 -5.31 3.85
C TYR A 178 32.82 -5.19 2.73
N SER A 179 33.68 -6.20 2.62
CA SER A 179 34.70 -6.29 1.57
C SER A 179 34.24 -7.10 0.36
N ASN A 180 33.16 -7.85 0.49
CA ASN A 180 32.68 -8.74 -0.56
C ASN A 180 31.16 -8.60 -0.73
N ASP A 181 30.69 -8.38 -1.97
CA ASP A 181 29.28 -8.20 -2.31
C ASP A 181 28.42 -9.43 -2.00
N SER A 182 29.01 -10.62 -1.92
CA SER A 182 28.31 -11.87 -1.62
C SER A 182 27.94 -12.05 -0.14
N ASP A 183 28.63 -11.37 0.76
CA ASP A 183 28.46 -11.53 2.21
C ASP A 183 27.29 -10.69 2.76
N PHE A 184 26.68 -9.89 1.90
CA PHE A 184 25.62 -8.99 2.27
C PHE A 184 24.40 -9.13 1.35
N PRO A 185 23.15 -9.11 1.86
CA PRO A 185 21.95 -9.16 1.04
C PRO A 185 21.71 -7.83 0.29
N TYR A 186 22.77 -7.27 -0.28
CA TYR A 186 22.80 -6.00 -0.96
C TYR A 186 21.87 -5.95 -2.18
N ALA A 187 21.94 -6.99 -3.02
CA ALA A 187 21.09 -7.10 -4.19
C ALA A 187 19.61 -7.20 -3.81
N PHE A 188 19.31 -7.85 -2.70
CA PHE A 188 17.96 -7.97 -2.15
C PHE A 188 17.45 -6.62 -1.63
N ALA A 189 18.22 -5.93 -0.81
CA ALA A 189 17.85 -4.62 -0.25
C ALA A 189 17.53 -3.61 -1.37
N LYS A 190 18.35 -3.54 -2.40
CA LYS A 190 18.11 -2.67 -3.58
C LYS A 190 16.85 -3.04 -4.35
N LYS A 191 16.57 -4.32 -4.55
CA LYS A 191 15.36 -4.77 -5.25
C LYS A 191 14.09 -4.42 -4.47
N VAL A 192 14.10 -4.61 -3.16
CA VAL A 192 12.94 -4.36 -2.29
C VAL A 192 12.54 -2.88 -2.27
N ILE A 193 13.49 -1.95 -2.36
CA ILE A 193 13.21 -0.51 -2.38
C ILE A 193 12.33 -0.10 -3.55
N TYR A 194 12.53 -0.68 -4.73
CA TYR A 194 11.81 -0.28 -5.94
C TYR A 194 10.52 -1.08 -6.20
N GLN A 195 10.30 -2.18 -5.48
CA GLN A 195 9.09 -2.98 -5.64
C GLN A 195 7.78 -2.21 -5.43
N PRO A 196 7.65 -1.31 -4.44
CA PRO A 196 6.41 -0.54 -4.27
C PRO A 196 6.03 0.31 -5.47
N LEU A 197 6.98 0.72 -6.32
CA LEU A 197 6.69 1.49 -7.52
C LEU A 197 5.77 0.75 -8.50
N GLY A 198 5.94 -0.57 -8.61
CA GLY A 198 5.03 -1.40 -9.42
C GLY A 198 3.59 -1.36 -8.89
N CYS A 199 3.42 -1.43 -7.57
CA CYS A 199 2.11 -1.30 -6.95
C CYS A 199 1.49 0.08 -7.18
N PHE A 200 2.30 1.15 -7.13
CA PHE A 200 1.81 2.51 -7.38
C PHE A 200 1.33 2.67 -8.82
N LEU A 201 2.07 2.15 -9.80
CA LEU A 201 1.66 2.17 -11.19
C LEU A 201 0.33 1.44 -11.40
N LEU A 202 0.16 0.26 -10.80
CA LEU A 202 -1.09 -0.48 -10.87
C LEU A 202 -2.26 0.29 -10.24
N MET A 203 -2.03 0.96 -9.11
CA MET A 203 -3.04 1.79 -8.47
C MET A 203 -3.39 3.04 -9.28
N TRP A 204 -2.40 3.66 -9.94
CA TRP A 204 -2.65 4.77 -10.86
C TRP A 204 -3.45 4.33 -12.09
N ILE A 205 -3.20 3.13 -12.62
CA ILE A 205 -4.01 2.57 -13.72
C ILE A 205 -5.47 2.42 -13.28
N VAL A 206 -5.74 1.89 -12.09
CA VAL A 206 -7.10 1.80 -11.54
C VAL A 206 -7.74 3.17 -11.41
N PHE A 207 -7.00 4.14 -10.89
CA PHE A 207 -7.51 5.49 -10.68
C PHE A 207 -7.88 6.20 -11.98
N LEU A 208 -7.07 6.06 -13.02
CA LEU A 208 -7.25 6.74 -14.31
C LEU A 208 -8.27 6.05 -15.21
N THR A 209 -8.37 4.72 -15.17
CA THR A 209 -9.25 3.97 -16.08
C THR A 209 -10.71 3.98 -15.65
N ASP A 210 -11.00 4.31 -14.40
CA ASP A 210 -12.36 4.29 -13.82
C ASP A 210 -13.15 2.99 -14.11
N SER A 211 -12.45 1.88 -14.22
CA SER A 211 -13.00 0.58 -14.60
C SER A 211 -12.96 -0.42 -13.46
N ARG A 212 -14.11 -0.94 -13.06
CA ARG A 212 -14.23 -1.99 -12.05
C ARG A 212 -13.53 -3.30 -12.47
N MET A 213 -13.55 -3.61 -13.76
CA MET A 213 -12.87 -4.79 -14.30
C MET A 213 -11.34 -4.67 -14.13
N VAL A 214 -10.79 -3.49 -14.43
CA VAL A 214 -9.35 -3.22 -14.22
C VAL A 214 -9.02 -3.33 -12.74
N LYS A 215 -9.86 -2.77 -11.85
CA LYS A 215 -9.68 -2.88 -10.39
C LYS A 215 -9.66 -4.34 -9.94
N MET A 216 -10.56 -5.18 -10.41
CA MET A 216 -10.61 -6.61 -10.11
C MET A 216 -9.29 -7.30 -10.48
N ILE A 217 -8.80 -7.08 -11.69
CA ILE A 217 -7.53 -7.66 -12.17
C ILE A 217 -6.37 -7.17 -11.29
N VAL A 218 -6.33 -5.89 -10.99
CA VAL A 218 -5.27 -5.28 -10.16
C VAL A 218 -5.32 -5.82 -8.74
N ASP A 219 -6.49 -6.00 -8.14
CA ASP A 219 -6.61 -6.58 -6.78
C ASP A 219 -6.04 -8.01 -6.73
N LEU A 220 -6.31 -8.83 -7.75
CA LEU A 220 -5.73 -10.17 -7.83
C LEU A 220 -4.22 -10.15 -8.05
N LEU A 221 -3.73 -9.26 -8.91
CA LEU A 221 -2.29 -9.06 -9.12
C LEU A 221 -1.58 -8.59 -7.85
N LEU A 222 -2.18 -7.67 -7.11
CA LEU A 222 -1.62 -7.17 -5.85
C LEU A 222 -1.68 -8.24 -4.75
N ALA A 223 -2.72 -9.06 -4.70
CA ALA A 223 -2.77 -10.21 -3.79
C ALA A 223 -1.61 -11.16 -4.07
N ALA A 224 -1.38 -11.53 -5.34
CA ALA A 224 -0.24 -12.35 -5.73
C ALA A 224 1.11 -11.67 -5.39
N TRP A 225 1.21 -10.36 -5.62
CA TRP A 225 2.41 -9.57 -5.30
C TRP A 225 2.70 -9.53 -3.80
N MET A 226 1.68 -9.40 -2.94
CA MET A 226 1.85 -9.44 -1.49
C MET A 226 2.42 -10.78 -1.03
N LEU A 227 1.95 -11.90 -1.60
CA LEU A 227 2.48 -13.24 -1.32
C LEU A 227 3.95 -13.35 -1.76
N LEU A 228 4.29 -12.84 -2.94
CA LEU A 228 5.67 -12.82 -3.43
C LEU A 228 6.58 -11.98 -2.52
N ILE A 229 6.15 -10.79 -2.10
CA ILE A 229 6.90 -9.97 -1.14
C ILE A 229 7.11 -10.73 0.17
N LEU A 230 6.07 -11.39 0.68
CA LEU A 230 6.16 -12.15 1.91
C LEU A 230 7.18 -13.30 1.81
N CYS A 231 7.23 -13.98 0.66
CA CYS A 231 8.20 -15.06 0.42
C CYS A 231 9.65 -14.54 0.25
N MET A 232 9.82 -13.26 -0.10
CA MET A 232 11.15 -12.65 -0.28
C MET A 232 11.70 -12.02 1.01
N ILE A 233 10.85 -11.72 1.96
CA ILE A 233 11.19 -11.14 3.27
C ILE A 233 11.25 -12.23 4.34
#